data_c5133ab4995fe5010ec9d711ae62f210
#
_entry.id   c5133ab4995fe5010ec9d711ae62f210
#
_cell.length_a   1.000
_cell.length_b   1.000
_cell.length_c   1.000
_cell.angle_alpha   90.00
_cell.angle_beta   90.00
_cell.angle_gamma   90.00
#
_symmetry.space_group_name_H-M   'P 1'
#
loop_
_entity.id
_entity.type
_entity.pdbx_description
1 polymer ?
#
loop_
_entity_poly.entity_id
_entity_poly.type
_entity_poly.pdbx_seq_one_letter_code
_entity_poly.pdbx_strand_id
1 'polypeptide(L)'
;MTPAAAWAQSAGTMNKQVEVTKMYVPDIAPAQKLAIEPDMTDTVKMRPDIDYSITPLSWQTNLSTQKFRPATLTYWDFNRPRNFYLKAGVGFPFLSEGDFYASTQNPDTGFLTFYVNHKGRYDNIENFFGEKYDSRSMNNRVGLNLGWYAGKHILEGDFSYRMDDYTRYAGSKRLYAERSDDFAKNFTEAVGDKVSTGLLDGKIRFGDDFVDLSRVNFDIALRGSLFSDNSKVRNIRTLDTTGEHFGEYTYGASAAIARRFGHITLRVDADFDSYNGTKDYDYGDNIVRAGLRFGHDGGKVEYMLGADYYYDNLKGDEATHSVTPYLRLRFNVGKKGHFVPFIEADGEVRNNGWLALSRINPYVIPGMTAKNTLEYNVRAGFAGNLGGDKFAYRIFIGATFAPDDLFWYVQDYMWYGVETARRNTLYFDAQLTYRPVSNLTLTAGAKGRSFSIDSELDNAIPAFEGRAGAEYNYRSWTFGVAADFRGVSYWTNKIGSNPANWRTFKNSFSTDLKLYIEWNYRSDVGFYLEGRNLLNEELYPIAYYRNYGIGGVFGVKVQF
;
A
#
# COMPACT_ATOMS: atom_id res chain seq x y z
N MET A 1 55.07 -10.36 -64.54
CA MET A 1 55.75 -9.51 -63.57
C MET A 1 54.95 -8.26 -63.53
N THR A 2 54.27 -7.95 -62.59
CA THR A 2 53.84 -8.11 -61.25
C THR A 2 52.66 -7.16 -61.03
N PRO A 3 51.54 -7.65 -60.80
CA PRO A 3 50.43 -6.78 -60.47
C PRO A 3 50.35 -6.56 -58.95
N ALA A 4 51.47 -6.58 -58.25
CA ALA A 4 51.45 -6.45 -56.79
C ALA A 4 51.42 -5.00 -56.28
N ALA A 5 51.63 -4.01 -57.12
CA ALA A 5 51.65 -2.62 -56.71
C ALA A 5 50.27 -1.93 -56.71
N ALA A 6 49.29 -2.51 -57.38
CA ALA A 6 47.96 -1.92 -57.45
C ALA A 6 47.09 -2.18 -56.20
N TRP A 7 47.49 -3.07 -55.35
CA TRP A 7 46.70 -3.45 -54.18
C TRP A 7 46.99 -2.64 -52.92
N ALA A 8 48.10 -1.94 -52.94
CA ALA A 8 48.43 -1.07 -51.79
C ALA A 8 47.62 0.25 -51.75
N GLN A 9 47.07 0.63 -52.87
CA GLN A 9 46.29 1.87 -52.94
C GLN A 9 44.85 1.69 -52.49
N SER A 10 44.32 0.52 -52.50
CA SER A 10 42.99 0.26 -51.98
C SER A 10 42.93 0.26 -50.44
N ALA A 11 44.06 0.05 -49.80
CA ALA A 11 44.12 0.10 -48.37
C ALA A 11 43.99 1.52 -47.80
N GLY A 12 44.34 2.52 -48.59
CA GLY A 12 44.19 3.92 -48.17
C GLY A 12 42.74 4.41 -48.11
N THR A 13 41.89 3.79 -48.90
CA THR A 13 40.45 4.14 -48.89
C THR A 13 39.70 3.50 -47.71
N MET A 14 40.19 2.41 -47.19
CA MET A 14 39.57 1.83 -45.97
C MET A 14 39.87 2.63 -44.71
N ASN A 15 40.97 3.35 -44.69
CA ASN A 15 41.27 4.21 -43.55
C ASN A 15 40.35 5.40 -43.41
N LYS A 16 39.71 5.80 -44.49
CA LYS A 16 38.73 6.89 -44.44
C LYS A 16 37.39 6.44 -43.85
N GLN A 17 37.06 5.18 -43.99
CA GLN A 17 35.84 4.67 -43.36
C GLN A 17 36.00 4.51 -41.84
N VAL A 18 37.20 4.29 -41.38
CA VAL A 18 37.49 4.26 -39.95
C VAL A 18 37.34 5.63 -39.31
N GLU A 19 37.55 6.70 -40.06
CA GLU A 19 37.33 8.06 -39.63
C GLU A 19 35.85 8.34 -39.29
N VAL A 20 34.95 7.79 -40.06
CA VAL A 20 33.50 8.00 -39.82
C VAL A 20 33.04 7.26 -38.57
N THR A 21 33.59 6.12 -38.32
CA THR A 21 33.32 5.38 -37.09
C THR A 21 33.89 6.12 -35.85
N LYS A 22 34.93 6.86 -36.03
CA LYS A 22 35.56 7.61 -34.97
C LYS A 22 34.76 8.84 -34.55
N MET A 23 34.06 9.46 -35.45
CA MET A 23 33.19 10.58 -35.13
C MET A 23 31.94 10.17 -34.36
N TYR A 24 31.55 8.97 -34.52
CA TYR A 24 30.36 8.49 -33.84
C TYR A 24 30.62 8.17 -32.37
N VAL A 25 31.80 7.74 -32.03
CA VAL A 25 32.15 7.36 -30.67
C VAL A 25 32.02 8.49 -29.66
N PRO A 26 32.39 9.74 -29.98
CA PRO A 26 32.20 10.83 -29.06
C PRO A 26 30.74 11.19 -28.84
N ASP A 27 29.91 10.99 -29.84
CA ASP A 27 28.51 11.34 -29.73
C ASP A 27 27.72 10.36 -28.90
N ILE A 28 28.28 9.21 -28.73
CA ILE A 28 27.74 8.26 -27.77
C ILE A 28 28.16 8.63 -26.35
N ALA A 29 29.24 9.33 -26.24
CA ALA A 29 29.59 9.88 -24.96
C ALA A 29 28.42 10.63 -24.35
N PRO A 30 27.56 11.15 -25.08
CA PRO A 30 26.43 11.70 -24.39
C PRO A 30 25.59 10.61 -23.70
N ALA A 31 26.02 9.48 -23.70
CA ALA A 31 25.79 8.70 -22.53
C ALA A 31 25.93 9.50 -21.23
N GLN A 32 26.35 10.67 -21.38
CA GLN A 32 26.08 11.83 -20.57
C GLN A 32 24.69 11.92 -20.00
N LYS A 33 23.81 11.48 -20.67
CA LYS A 33 22.48 11.22 -20.21
C LYS A 33 22.42 10.40 -18.98
N LEU A 34 23.40 9.61 -18.87
CA LEU A 34 23.64 8.83 -17.67
C LEU A 34 24.14 9.68 -16.52
N ALA A 35 24.58 10.85 -16.81
CA ALA A 35 24.84 11.83 -15.79
C ALA A 35 23.55 12.48 -15.25
N ILE A 36 22.43 12.23 -15.84
CA ILE A 36 21.20 12.26 -15.10
C ILE A 36 21.15 10.92 -14.33
N GLU A 37 22.07 10.77 -13.41
CA GLU A 37 21.81 9.99 -12.23
C GLU A 37 20.44 10.45 -11.79
N PRO A 38 19.44 9.58 -11.68
CA PRO A 38 18.21 9.96 -11.07
C PRO A 38 18.62 10.58 -9.75
N ASP A 39 18.26 11.82 -9.57
CA ASP A 39 18.57 12.53 -8.35
C ASP A 39 17.86 11.74 -7.26
N MET A 40 18.65 10.87 -6.60
CA MET A 40 18.19 10.06 -5.48
C MET A 40 17.95 10.94 -4.26
N THR A 41 18.29 12.19 -4.36
CA THR A 41 17.63 13.18 -3.55
C THR A 41 16.23 13.25 -4.09
N ASP A 42 15.33 12.57 -3.42
CA ASP A 42 13.91 12.75 -3.57
C ASP A 42 13.59 14.22 -3.32
N THR A 43 13.77 15.01 -4.37
CA THR A 43 13.47 16.44 -4.38
C THR A 43 11.97 16.66 -4.47
N VAL A 44 11.26 15.68 -4.93
CA VAL A 44 9.86 15.55 -4.66
C VAL A 44 9.78 14.98 -3.24
N LYS A 45 9.70 15.86 -2.27
CA LYS A 45 9.14 15.52 -0.96
C LYS A 45 7.65 15.24 -1.16
N MET A 46 7.32 14.26 -2.01
CA MET A 46 6.18 13.47 -1.66
C MET A 46 6.53 13.02 -0.25
N ARG A 47 5.77 13.47 0.74
CA ARG A 47 5.57 12.60 1.89
C ARG A 47 5.28 11.26 1.21
N PRO A 48 6.14 10.25 1.26
CA PRO A 48 5.54 8.98 1.24
C PRO A 48 4.65 9.07 2.47
N ASP A 49 3.38 9.09 2.29
CA ASP A 49 2.49 8.48 3.22
C ASP A 49 2.92 7.01 3.16
N ILE A 50 4.11 6.80 3.71
CA ILE A 50 4.59 5.48 3.98
C ILE A 50 3.75 5.19 5.20
N ASP A 51 2.57 4.73 4.94
CA ASP A 51 1.80 4.00 5.88
C ASP A 51 2.66 2.78 6.23
N TYR A 52 3.51 2.96 7.25
CA TYR A 52 4.25 1.89 7.91
C TYR A 52 3.31 1.08 8.78
N SER A 53 2.02 1.40 8.76
CA SER A 53 1.06 0.46 9.25
C SER A 53 1.24 -0.77 8.36
N ILE A 54 1.94 -1.72 8.93
CA ILE A 54 1.80 -3.09 8.55
C ILE A 54 0.34 -3.35 8.86
N THR A 55 -0.49 -3.04 7.89
CA THR A 55 -1.81 -3.60 7.85
C THR A 55 -1.53 -5.08 7.66
N PRO A 56 -1.54 -5.89 8.73
CA PRO A 56 -1.17 -7.30 8.62
C PRO A 56 -2.10 -8.04 7.68
N LEU A 57 -3.08 -7.37 7.22
CA LEU A 57 -4.19 -7.85 6.45
C LEU A 57 -4.48 -6.93 5.28
N SER A 58 -3.56 -6.87 4.34
CA SER A 58 -4.03 -6.80 2.98
C SER A 58 -4.72 -8.12 2.64
N TRP A 59 -5.94 -8.30 3.14
CA TRP A 59 -6.82 -9.37 2.68
C TRP A 59 -7.28 -9.15 1.25
N GLN A 60 -7.06 -7.99 0.72
CA GLN A 60 -6.89 -7.84 -0.69
C GLN A 60 -5.59 -8.55 -1.06
N THR A 61 -5.71 -9.79 -1.45
CA THR A 61 -4.83 -10.40 -2.44
C THR A 61 -4.93 -9.66 -3.78
N ASN A 62 -5.37 -8.46 -3.73
CA ASN A 62 -5.12 -7.40 -4.66
C ASN A 62 -3.76 -6.79 -4.33
N LEU A 63 -2.77 -7.63 -4.25
CA LEU A 63 -1.51 -7.26 -4.80
C LEU A 63 -1.82 -7.07 -6.29
N SER A 64 -2.39 -5.89 -6.64
CA SER A 64 -1.98 -5.36 -7.90
C SER A 64 -0.47 -5.52 -7.82
N THR A 65 0.09 -6.36 -8.64
CA THR A 65 1.46 -6.18 -9.03
C THR A 65 1.47 -4.71 -9.40
N GLN A 66 1.81 -3.83 -8.44
CA GLN A 66 2.27 -2.52 -8.82
C GLN A 66 3.42 -2.90 -9.71
N LYS A 67 3.14 -2.88 -10.99
CA LYS A 67 4.16 -2.96 -11.97
C LYS A 67 5.06 -1.79 -11.63
N PHE A 68 6.14 -2.06 -10.93
CA PHE A 68 7.30 -1.25 -11.11
C PHE A 68 7.65 -1.45 -12.57
N ARG A 69 6.97 -0.73 -13.43
CA ARG A 69 7.53 -0.51 -14.75
C ARG A 69 8.84 0.16 -14.45
N PRO A 70 9.99 -0.50 -14.69
CA PRO A 70 11.17 0.29 -14.87
C PRO A 70 10.74 1.34 -15.89
N ALA A 71 10.97 2.60 -15.59
CA ALA A 71 10.80 3.61 -16.58
C ALA A 71 11.70 3.20 -17.76
N THR A 72 11.18 2.37 -18.63
CA THR A 72 11.71 2.24 -19.97
C THR A 72 11.33 3.57 -20.59
N LEU A 73 12.22 4.54 -20.39
CA LEU A 73 12.28 5.74 -21.17
C LEU A 73 12.47 5.33 -22.63
N THR A 74 11.39 4.89 -23.26
CA THR A 74 11.32 4.88 -24.70
C THR A 74 11.19 6.34 -25.08
N TYR A 75 12.26 6.95 -25.54
CA TYR A 75 12.45 8.35 -25.87
C TYR A 75 11.43 8.91 -26.88
N TRP A 76 10.57 8.10 -27.44
CA TRP A 76 9.61 8.46 -28.47
C TRP A 76 8.21 8.79 -27.96
N ASP A 77 7.87 8.42 -26.75
CA ASP A 77 6.51 8.57 -26.22
C ASP A 77 6.30 9.81 -25.34
N PHE A 78 7.32 10.66 -25.19
CA PHE A 78 7.21 11.88 -24.39
C PHE A 78 6.30 12.97 -25.01
N ASN A 79 5.86 12.80 -26.24
CA ASN A 79 5.26 13.91 -26.95
C ASN A 79 3.74 14.02 -26.86
N ARG A 80 3.03 13.05 -26.29
CA ARG A 80 1.59 13.17 -26.04
C ARG A 80 1.18 12.26 -24.89
N PRO A 81 0.85 12.82 -23.70
CA PRO A 81 0.18 12.04 -22.67
C PRO A 81 -1.13 11.52 -23.26
N ARG A 82 -1.36 10.22 -23.13
CA ARG A 82 -2.61 9.61 -23.57
C ARG A 82 -3.69 9.94 -22.57
N ASN A 83 -4.77 10.48 -23.07
CA ASN A 83 -5.83 11.00 -22.22
C ASN A 83 -6.71 9.91 -21.62
N PHE A 84 -6.71 8.71 -22.22
CA PHE A 84 -7.58 7.64 -21.83
C PHE A 84 -6.82 6.33 -21.63
N TYR A 85 -7.18 5.60 -20.59
CA TYR A 85 -6.71 4.26 -20.32
C TYR A 85 -7.89 3.38 -19.91
N LEU A 86 -8.02 2.22 -20.55
CA LEU A 86 -8.98 1.18 -20.21
C LEU A 86 -8.25 -0.14 -20.03
N LYS A 87 -8.48 -0.80 -18.90
CA LYS A 87 -8.13 -2.20 -18.66
C LYS A 87 -9.42 -2.94 -18.36
N ALA A 88 -9.68 -4.05 -19.03
CA ALA A 88 -10.81 -4.92 -18.75
C ALA A 88 -10.39 -6.38 -18.82
N GLY A 89 -10.82 -7.17 -17.87
CA GLY A 89 -10.47 -8.58 -17.79
C GLY A 89 -11.55 -9.42 -17.13
N VAL A 90 -11.61 -10.68 -17.55
CA VAL A 90 -12.45 -11.72 -16.97
C VAL A 90 -11.62 -12.95 -16.67
N GLY A 91 -12.03 -13.72 -15.69
CA GLY A 91 -11.19 -14.82 -15.22
C GLY A 91 -11.92 -16.01 -14.64
N PHE A 92 -11.12 -17.00 -14.26
CA PHE A 92 -11.53 -18.22 -13.58
C PHE A 92 -10.82 -18.31 -12.21
N PRO A 93 -11.49 -18.72 -11.09
CA PRO A 93 -12.96 -18.81 -10.94
C PRO A 93 -13.61 -17.48 -11.37
N PHE A 94 -14.91 -17.38 -11.54
CA PHE A 94 -15.51 -16.21 -12.18
C PHE A 94 -15.08 -14.88 -11.52
N LEU A 95 -14.14 -14.22 -12.16
CA LEU A 95 -13.49 -12.97 -11.76
C LEU A 95 -13.77 -11.90 -12.81
N SER A 96 -13.92 -10.66 -12.39
CA SER A 96 -13.94 -9.50 -13.27
C SER A 96 -13.03 -8.40 -12.75
N GLU A 97 -12.36 -7.71 -13.65
CA GLU A 97 -11.62 -6.50 -13.31
C GLU A 97 -11.77 -5.46 -14.42
N GLY A 98 -11.78 -4.20 -14.01
CA GLY A 98 -11.86 -3.09 -14.92
C GLY A 98 -11.27 -1.84 -14.30
N ASP A 99 -10.42 -1.15 -15.06
CA ASP A 99 -9.88 0.14 -14.70
C ASP A 99 -10.08 1.09 -15.88
N PHE A 100 -10.70 2.22 -15.64
CA PHE A 100 -10.86 3.29 -16.60
C PHE A 100 -10.30 4.57 -16.02
N TYR A 101 -9.48 5.27 -16.78
CA TYR A 101 -8.95 6.58 -16.46
C TYR A 101 -9.13 7.50 -17.65
N ALA A 102 -9.66 8.68 -17.40
CA ALA A 102 -9.73 9.78 -18.36
C ALA A 102 -9.04 10.99 -17.74
N SER A 103 -7.98 11.49 -18.37
CA SER A 103 -7.18 12.57 -17.82
C SER A 103 -6.94 13.64 -18.87
N THR A 104 -7.13 14.89 -18.50
CA THR A 104 -6.64 16.03 -19.25
C THR A 104 -5.53 16.70 -18.46
N GLN A 105 -4.45 17.06 -19.11
CA GLN A 105 -3.35 17.73 -18.47
C GLN A 105 -2.90 18.92 -19.33
N ASN A 106 -2.88 20.07 -18.71
CA ASN A 106 -2.30 21.28 -19.29
C ASN A 106 -1.25 21.82 -18.32
N PRO A 107 0.04 21.82 -18.69
CA PRO A 107 1.13 22.25 -17.82
C PRO A 107 0.96 23.67 -17.26
N ASP A 108 0.23 24.53 -17.98
CA ASP A 108 0.06 25.95 -17.62
C ASP A 108 -1.15 26.19 -16.72
N THR A 109 -2.17 25.34 -16.81
CA THR A 109 -3.45 25.59 -16.12
C THR A 109 -3.81 24.56 -15.09
N GLY A 110 -3.40 23.28 -15.27
CA GLY A 110 -3.70 22.22 -14.34
C GLY A 110 -4.10 20.91 -14.99
N PHE A 111 -4.75 20.05 -14.21
CA PHE A 111 -5.17 18.72 -14.64
C PHE A 111 -6.55 18.36 -14.10
N LEU A 112 -7.20 17.44 -14.80
CA LEU A 112 -8.44 16.81 -14.39
C LEU A 112 -8.33 15.32 -14.73
N THR A 113 -8.54 14.46 -13.74
CA THR A 113 -8.55 13.00 -13.92
C THR A 113 -9.82 12.42 -13.33
N PHE A 114 -10.58 11.74 -14.14
CA PHE A 114 -11.68 10.90 -13.72
C PHE A 114 -11.26 9.43 -13.78
N TYR A 115 -11.65 8.63 -12.80
CA TYR A 115 -11.33 7.21 -12.79
C TYR A 115 -12.47 6.35 -12.25
N VAL A 116 -12.53 5.12 -12.77
CA VAL A 116 -13.40 4.05 -12.29
C VAL A 116 -12.58 2.78 -12.18
N ASN A 117 -12.64 2.15 -11.01
CA ASN A 117 -12.01 0.86 -10.78
C ASN A 117 -13.06 -0.16 -10.35
N HIS A 118 -12.99 -1.36 -10.89
CA HIS A 118 -13.85 -2.47 -10.56
C HIS A 118 -13.05 -3.74 -10.34
N LYS A 119 -13.37 -4.48 -9.28
CA LYS A 119 -12.89 -5.85 -9.05
C LYS A 119 -14.02 -6.68 -8.47
N GLY A 120 -14.30 -7.79 -9.11
CA GLY A 120 -15.37 -8.68 -8.71
C GLY A 120 -14.93 -10.14 -8.64
N ARG A 121 -15.52 -10.88 -7.72
CA ARG A 121 -15.44 -12.34 -7.60
C ARG A 121 -16.86 -12.85 -7.37
N TYR A 122 -17.26 -13.92 -8.06
CA TYR A 122 -18.65 -14.32 -8.09
C TYR A 122 -18.84 -15.84 -7.97
N ASP A 123 -17.86 -16.54 -7.44
CA ASP A 123 -17.91 -17.99 -7.30
C ASP A 123 -18.15 -18.42 -5.86
N ASN A 124 -18.45 -19.70 -5.69
CA ASN A 124 -18.56 -20.33 -4.38
C ASN A 124 -17.19 -20.77 -3.89
N ILE A 125 -17.00 -20.72 -2.59
CA ILE A 125 -15.81 -21.22 -1.93
C ILE A 125 -16.18 -22.26 -0.87
N GLU A 126 -15.34 -23.26 -0.75
CA GLU A 126 -15.39 -24.19 0.37
C GLU A 126 -14.70 -23.55 1.59
N ASN A 127 -15.44 -23.34 2.66
CA ASN A 127 -14.92 -22.74 3.87
C ASN A 127 -14.06 -23.72 4.68
N PHE A 128 -13.55 -23.29 5.81
CA PHE A 128 -12.73 -24.10 6.72
C PHE A 128 -13.43 -25.40 7.18
N PHE A 129 -14.77 -25.41 7.22
CA PHE A 129 -15.57 -26.57 7.66
C PHE A 129 -15.99 -27.49 6.51
N GLY A 130 -15.51 -27.27 5.29
CA GLY A 130 -15.90 -28.06 4.13
C GLY A 130 -17.30 -27.74 3.59
N GLU A 131 -17.88 -26.62 3.98
CA GLU A 131 -19.18 -26.16 3.50
C GLU A 131 -18.99 -25.15 2.36
N LYS A 132 -19.81 -25.26 1.30
CA LYS A 132 -19.77 -24.33 0.16
C LYS A 132 -20.72 -23.16 0.35
N TYR A 133 -20.19 -21.97 0.28
CA TYR A 133 -20.94 -20.71 0.35
C TYR A 133 -20.62 -19.80 -0.84
N ASP A 134 -21.60 -18.97 -1.21
CA ASP A 134 -21.35 -17.83 -2.09
C ASP A 134 -20.33 -16.92 -1.41
N SER A 135 -19.16 -16.76 -2.02
CA SER A 135 -18.06 -15.93 -1.51
C SER A 135 -17.93 -14.63 -2.30
N ARG A 136 -19.03 -14.22 -2.93
CA ARG A 136 -19.07 -12.98 -3.73
C ARG A 136 -18.42 -11.83 -2.99
N SER A 137 -17.54 -11.15 -3.70
CA SER A 137 -17.03 -9.86 -3.27
C SER A 137 -16.85 -8.93 -4.46
N MET A 138 -17.21 -7.67 -4.28
CA MET A 138 -16.99 -6.61 -5.26
C MET A 138 -16.35 -5.41 -4.58
N ASN A 139 -15.40 -4.81 -5.26
CA ASN A 139 -14.82 -3.53 -4.89
C ASN A 139 -14.96 -2.61 -6.08
N ASN A 140 -15.73 -1.55 -5.92
CA ASN A 140 -15.94 -0.53 -6.94
C ASN A 140 -15.47 0.81 -6.37
N ARG A 141 -14.73 1.55 -7.17
CA ARG A 141 -14.31 2.91 -6.82
C ARG A 141 -14.49 3.82 -8.02
N VAL A 142 -15.09 4.96 -7.80
CA VAL A 142 -15.16 6.06 -8.76
C VAL A 142 -14.55 7.30 -8.11
N GLY A 143 -13.78 8.07 -8.87
CA GLY A 143 -13.18 9.26 -8.31
C GLY A 143 -12.82 10.32 -9.34
N LEU A 144 -12.60 11.49 -8.82
CA LEU A 144 -12.24 12.69 -9.54
C LEU A 144 -11.05 13.35 -8.83
N ASN A 145 -9.97 13.55 -9.56
CA ASN A 145 -8.82 14.29 -9.09
C ASN A 145 -8.61 15.50 -10.00
N LEU A 146 -8.50 16.68 -9.43
CA LEU A 146 -8.34 17.93 -10.15
C LEU A 146 -7.24 18.78 -9.53
N GLY A 147 -6.50 19.50 -10.35
CA GLY A 147 -5.49 20.44 -9.92
C GLY A 147 -5.49 21.69 -10.79
N TRP A 148 -5.39 22.83 -10.16
CA TRP A 148 -5.28 24.12 -10.83
C TRP A 148 -4.02 24.85 -10.37
N TYR A 149 -3.18 25.21 -11.32
CA TYR A 149 -1.95 25.94 -11.05
C TYR A 149 -2.22 27.46 -10.95
N ALA A 150 -2.03 28.00 -9.77
CA ALA A 150 -2.19 29.42 -9.46
C ALA A 150 -0.79 30.07 -9.26
N GLY A 151 -0.07 30.28 -10.33
CA GLY A 151 1.30 30.78 -10.30
C GLY A 151 2.27 29.78 -9.67
N LYS A 152 2.66 30.00 -8.40
CA LYS A 152 3.56 29.11 -7.63
C LYS A 152 2.82 28.12 -6.75
N HIS A 153 1.53 28.27 -6.65
CA HIS A 153 0.68 27.48 -5.78
C HIS A 153 -0.19 26.53 -6.60
N ILE A 154 -0.60 25.46 -5.99
CA ILE A 154 -1.55 24.53 -6.59
C ILE A 154 -2.78 24.40 -5.70
N LEU A 155 -3.95 24.46 -6.32
CA LEU A 155 -5.21 24.04 -5.70
C LEU A 155 -5.53 22.64 -6.23
N GLU A 156 -5.57 21.65 -5.34
CA GLU A 156 -5.89 20.26 -5.66
C GLU A 156 -7.19 19.85 -4.98
N GLY A 157 -7.98 19.03 -5.67
CA GLY A 157 -9.15 18.38 -5.13
C GLY A 157 -9.12 16.89 -5.48
N ASP A 158 -9.33 16.03 -4.51
CA ASP A 158 -9.50 14.60 -4.67
C ASP A 158 -10.83 14.18 -4.04
N PHE A 159 -11.68 13.56 -4.83
CA PHE A 159 -12.99 13.08 -4.38
C PHE A 159 -13.19 11.67 -4.87
N SER A 160 -13.58 10.76 -4.00
CA SER A 160 -13.86 9.39 -4.41
C SER A 160 -15.01 8.78 -3.63
N TYR A 161 -15.74 7.91 -4.32
CA TYR A 161 -16.72 7.02 -3.71
C TYR A 161 -16.30 5.58 -3.94
N ARG A 162 -16.25 4.81 -2.85
CA ARG A 162 -15.92 3.39 -2.84
C ARG A 162 -17.09 2.60 -2.30
N MET A 163 -17.41 1.50 -2.97
CA MET A 163 -18.39 0.53 -2.53
C MET A 163 -17.73 -0.84 -2.46
N ASP A 164 -17.80 -1.46 -1.30
CA ASP A 164 -17.29 -2.81 -1.05
C ASP A 164 -18.45 -3.73 -0.68
N ASP A 165 -18.69 -4.76 -1.49
CA ASP A 165 -19.64 -5.83 -1.21
C ASP A 165 -18.88 -7.12 -0.91
N TYR A 166 -19.30 -7.85 0.11
CA TYR A 166 -18.69 -9.14 0.47
C TYR A 166 -19.67 -10.02 1.24
N THR A 167 -19.34 -11.31 1.31
CA THR A 167 -20.15 -12.32 2.01
C THR A 167 -19.41 -12.85 3.22
N ARG A 168 -20.09 -13.07 4.35
CA ARG A 168 -19.57 -13.72 5.53
C ARG A 168 -19.72 -15.24 5.41
N TYR A 169 -18.68 -15.95 4.96
CA TYR A 169 -18.70 -17.39 4.69
C TYR A 169 -17.86 -18.25 5.61
N ALA A 170 -17.18 -17.66 6.61
CA ALA A 170 -16.27 -18.43 7.47
C ALA A 170 -16.98 -19.35 8.46
N GLY A 171 -18.15 -18.97 8.96
CA GLY A 171 -18.93 -19.76 9.92
C GLY A 171 -19.50 -21.04 9.30
N SER A 172 -19.98 -21.95 10.16
CA SER A 172 -20.67 -23.17 9.75
C SER A 172 -22.06 -23.24 10.35
N LYS A 173 -23.07 -23.46 9.53
CA LYS A 173 -24.45 -23.65 9.98
C LYS A 173 -24.61 -24.90 10.85
N ARG A 174 -23.73 -25.89 10.67
CA ARG A 174 -23.78 -27.15 11.43
C ARG A 174 -23.32 -26.99 12.88
N LEU A 175 -22.45 -26.01 13.18
CA LEU A 175 -21.90 -25.83 14.52
C LEU A 175 -22.96 -25.64 15.61
N TYR A 176 -24.08 -25.02 15.26
CA TYR A 176 -25.15 -24.70 16.16
C TYR A 176 -26.50 -25.31 15.75
N ALA A 177 -26.52 -26.22 14.76
CA ALA A 177 -27.74 -26.81 14.19
C ALA A 177 -28.60 -27.58 15.21
N GLU A 178 -27.98 -28.15 16.25
CA GLU A 178 -28.67 -28.91 17.32
C GLU A 178 -29.19 -28.01 18.45
N ARG A 179 -28.85 -26.72 18.44
CA ARG A 179 -29.30 -25.76 19.45
C ARG A 179 -30.53 -25.03 18.94
N SER A 180 -31.48 -24.80 19.84
CA SER A 180 -32.75 -24.12 19.55
C SER A 180 -32.84 -22.71 20.14
N ASP A 181 -31.77 -22.23 20.79
CA ASP A 181 -31.73 -20.88 21.35
C ASP A 181 -31.62 -19.80 20.27
N ASP A 182 -31.97 -18.57 20.64
CA ASP A 182 -31.97 -17.43 19.71
C ASP A 182 -30.59 -17.14 19.14
N PHE A 183 -29.52 -17.38 19.92
CA PHE A 183 -28.15 -17.23 19.42
C PHE A 183 -27.86 -18.17 18.25
N ALA A 184 -28.18 -19.47 18.41
CA ALA A 184 -27.95 -20.48 17.37
C ALA A 184 -28.75 -20.19 16.10
N LYS A 185 -29.98 -19.75 16.25
CA LYS A 185 -30.84 -19.35 15.13
C LYS A 185 -30.24 -18.15 14.38
N ASN A 186 -29.94 -17.07 15.10
CA ASN A 186 -29.39 -15.84 14.52
C ASN A 186 -28.01 -16.07 13.92
N PHE A 187 -27.17 -16.93 14.54
CA PHE A 187 -25.88 -17.33 13.97
C PHE A 187 -26.05 -18.03 12.62
N THR A 188 -26.97 -18.99 12.56
CA THR A 188 -27.25 -19.75 11.33
C THR A 188 -27.74 -18.84 10.20
N GLU A 189 -28.53 -17.82 10.52
CA GLU A 189 -29.01 -16.81 9.56
C GLU A 189 -27.87 -15.90 9.11
N ALA A 190 -26.92 -15.56 9.98
CA ALA A 190 -25.83 -14.66 9.67
C ALA A 190 -24.72 -15.30 8.80
N VAL A 191 -24.60 -16.64 8.81
CA VAL A 191 -23.65 -17.34 7.92
C VAL A 191 -24.10 -17.26 6.47
N GLY A 192 -23.28 -16.67 5.64
CA GLY A 192 -23.58 -16.40 4.23
C GLY A 192 -24.24 -15.03 3.98
N ASP A 193 -24.33 -14.19 5.01
CA ASP A 193 -24.89 -12.84 4.88
C ASP A 193 -24.03 -11.97 3.96
N LYS A 194 -24.72 -11.14 3.18
CA LYS A 194 -24.10 -10.15 2.29
C LYS A 194 -24.01 -8.81 2.97
N VAL A 195 -22.83 -8.24 2.95
CA VAL A 195 -22.55 -6.92 3.49
C VAL A 195 -22.16 -5.99 2.36
N SER A 196 -22.68 -4.77 2.40
CA SER A 196 -22.30 -3.69 1.51
C SER A 196 -21.86 -2.48 2.33
N THR A 197 -20.71 -1.93 2.03
CA THR A 197 -20.21 -0.71 2.66
C THR A 197 -20.00 0.37 1.62
N GLY A 198 -20.23 1.61 2.00
CA GLY A 198 -20.02 2.79 1.17
C GLY A 198 -19.09 3.77 1.88
N LEU A 199 -18.12 4.31 1.15
CA LEU A 199 -17.21 5.32 1.65
C LEU A 199 -17.08 6.45 0.63
N LEU A 200 -17.51 7.65 1.01
CA LEU A 200 -17.27 8.88 0.29
C LEU A 200 -16.08 9.60 0.95
N ASP A 201 -15.02 9.84 0.19
CA ASP A 201 -13.85 10.61 0.63
C ASP A 201 -13.73 11.89 -0.16
N GLY A 202 -13.31 12.97 0.51
CA GLY A 202 -12.97 14.24 -0.13
C GLY A 202 -11.78 14.92 0.53
N LYS A 203 -10.89 15.48 -0.30
CA LYS A 203 -9.77 16.30 0.15
C LYS A 203 -9.59 17.48 -0.78
N ILE A 204 -9.41 18.67 -0.21
CA ILE A 204 -9.04 19.89 -0.93
C ILE A 204 -7.74 20.39 -0.32
N ARG A 205 -6.77 20.70 -1.14
CA ARG A 205 -5.45 21.19 -0.76
C ARG A 205 -5.13 22.47 -1.52
N PHE A 206 -4.56 23.44 -0.83
CA PHE A 206 -3.99 24.65 -1.43
C PHE A 206 -2.61 24.91 -0.84
N GLY A 207 -1.60 25.06 -1.68
CA GLY A 207 -0.26 25.32 -1.18
C GLY A 207 0.84 25.20 -2.22
N ASP A 208 2.05 25.07 -1.71
CA ASP A 208 3.30 24.91 -2.46
C ASP A 208 3.71 23.41 -2.50
N ASP A 209 4.67 23.12 -3.37
CA ASP A 209 5.30 21.80 -3.49
C ASP A 209 6.53 21.58 -2.57
N PHE A 210 6.94 22.60 -1.82
CA PHE A 210 8.13 22.60 -0.96
C PHE A 210 9.48 22.29 -1.66
N VAL A 211 9.57 22.49 -2.96
CA VAL A 211 10.81 22.30 -3.73
C VAL A 211 11.78 23.44 -3.49
N ASP A 212 11.32 24.70 -3.63
CA ASP A 212 12.14 25.87 -3.37
C ASP A 212 11.92 26.42 -1.95
N LEU A 213 12.70 25.92 -1.03
CA LEU A 213 12.66 26.34 0.39
C LEU A 213 13.40 27.66 0.67
N SER A 214 13.99 28.34 -0.32
CA SER A 214 14.59 29.67 -0.14
C SER A 214 13.54 30.72 0.26
N ARG A 215 12.30 30.48 -0.09
CA ARG A 215 11.11 31.25 0.29
C ARG A 215 10.25 30.51 1.30
N VAL A 216 9.29 31.18 1.88
CA VAL A 216 8.26 30.53 2.68
C VAL A 216 7.39 29.69 1.76
N ASN A 217 7.25 28.41 2.07
CA ASN A 217 6.30 27.51 1.45
C ASN A 217 5.25 27.14 2.49
N PHE A 218 4.02 26.97 2.05
CA PHE A 218 2.92 26.57 2.90
C PHE A 218 2.03 25.54 2.20
N ASP A 219 1.32 24.76 2.99
CA ASP A 219 0.34 23.78 2.53
C ASP A 219 -0.83 23.77 3.52
N ILE A 220 -2.04 23.90 3.03
CA ILE A 220 -3.26 23.81 3.82
C ILE A 220 -4.17 22.80 3.14
N ALA A 221 -4.69 21.84 3.89
CA ALA A 221 -5.67 20.90 3.35
C ALA A 221 -6.84 20.71 4.30
N LEU A 222 -8.02 20.52 3.69
CA LEU A 222 -9.24 20.07 4.36
C LEU A 222 -9.59 18.69 3.85
N ARG A 223 -10.04 17.80 4.73
CA ARG A 223 -10.44 16.45 4.39
C ARG A 223 -11.72 16.06 5.11
N GLY A 224 -12.47 15.17 4.49
CA GLY A 224 -13.66 14.61 5.12
C GLY A 224 -14.05 13.29 4.48
N SER A 225 -14.69 12.43 5.27
CA SER A 225 -15.25 11.18 4.76
C SER A 225 -16.58 10.84 5.40
N LEU A 226 -17.39 10.08 4.67
CA LEU A 226 -18.66 9.53 5.13
C LEU A 226 -18.62 8.02 4.85
N PHE A 227 -18.65 7.24 5.92
CA PHE A 227 -18.68 5.79 5.86
C PHE A 227 -20.05 5.28 6.28
N SER A 228 -20.57 4.31 5.53
CA SER A 228 -21.82 3.65 5.84
C SER A 228 -21.68 2.14 5.67
N ASP A 229 -22.34 1.38 6.52
CA ASP A 229 -22.38 -0.08 6.50
C ASP A 229 -23.82 -0.56 6.65
N ASN A 230 -24.22 -1.49 5.81
CA ASN A 230 -25.55 -2.09 5.84
C ASN A 230 -25.59 -3.42 6.60
N SER A 231 -24.56 -3.73 7.41
CA SER A 231 -24.54 -4.94 8.24
C SER A 231 -25.81 -5.06 9.07
N LYS A 232 -26.42 -6.23 9.03
CA LYS A 232 -27.64 -6.53 9.77
C LYS A 232 -27.33 -6.86 11.25
N VAL A 233 -26.22 -7.57 11.47
CA VAL A 233 -25.83 -7.98 12.83
C VAL A 233 -25.27 -6.80 13.58
N ARG A 234 -25.86 -6.46 14.72
CA ARG A 234 -25.50 -5.29 15.54
C ARG A 234 -25.04 -5.63 16.94
N ASN A 235 -25.56 -6.69 17.49
CA ASN A 235 -25.16 -7.18 18.79
C ASN A 235 -24.65 -8.61 18.65
N ILE A 236 -23.36 -8.80 18.81
CA ILE A 236 -22.73 -10.11 18.63
C ILE A 236 -23.10 -11.12 19.73
N ARG A 237 -23.51 -10.65 20.92
CA ARG A 237 -23.92 -11.54 22.02
C ARG A 237 -25.31 -12.11 21.79
N THR A 238 -26.22 -11.32 21.27
CA THR A 238 -27.60 -11.71 20.95
C THR A 238 -27.81 -12.00 19.49
N LEU A 239 -26.82 -11.61 18.63
CA LEU A 239 -26.93 -11.58 17.17
C LEU A 239 -28.18 -10.85 16.72
N ASP A 240 -28.55 -9.81 17.45
CA ASP A 240 -29.70 -9.01 17.10
C ASP A 240 -29.50 -8.35 15.73
N THR A 241 -30.46 -8.59 14.86
CA THR A 241 -30.46 -8.05 13.49
C THR A 241 -31.34 -6.83 13.34
N THR A 242 -32.00 -6.41 14.41
CA THR A 242 -32.86 -5.23 14.41
C THR A 242 -32.06 -3.97 14.66
N GLY A 243 -32.27 -2.95 13.86
CA GLY A 243 -31.71 -1.65 14.08
C GLY A 243 -31.38 -0.91 12.79
N GLU A 244 -31.05 0.35 12.91
CA GLU A 244 -30.71 1.22 11.80
C GLU A 244 -29.25 1.00 11.32
N HIS A 245 -28.94 1.45 10.09
CA HIS A 245 -27.58 1.36 9.55
C HIS A 245 -26.61 2.22 10.36
N PHE A 246 -25.41 1.70 10.59
CA PHE A 246 -24.34 2.44 11.24
C PHE A 246 -23.52 3.23 10.22
N GLY A 247 -22.84 4.24 10.71
CA GLY A 247 -21.90 4.98 9.91
C GLY A 247 -20.90 5.73 10.78
N GLU A 248 -19.88 6.23 10.13
CA GLU A 248 -18.86 7.10 10.73
C GLU A 248 -18.59 8.24 9.74
N TYR A 249 -18.52 9.48 10.26
CA TYR A 249 -18.05 10.60 9.48
C TYR A 249 -16.79 11.18 10.09
N THR A 250 -15.87 11.57 9.22
CA THR A 250 -14.64 12.21 9.64
C THR A 250 -14.50 13.57 8.98
N TYR A 251 -13.88 14.50 9.66
CA TYR A 251 -13.42 15.74 9.07
C TYR A 251 -12.10 16.14 9.71
N GLY A 252 -11.26 16.80 8.93
CA GLY A 252 -9.96 17.20 9.40
C GLY A 252 -9.37 18.34 8.60
N ALA A 253 -8.38 18.98 9.18
CA ALA A 253 -7.60 20.02 8.57
C ALA A 253 -6.12 19.80 8.83
N SER A 254 -5.29 20.17 7.88
CA SER A 254 -3.84 20.18 8.07
C SER A 254 -3.23 21.47 7.54
N ALA A 255 -2.16 21.91 8.19
CA ALA A 255 -1.35 23.04 7.76
C ALA A 255 0.13 22.70 7.92
N ALA A 256 0.94 23.12 6.97
CA ALA A 256 2.39 23.01 7.05
C ALA A 256 3.04 24.29 6.52
N ILE A 257 4.10 24.73 7.17
CA ILE A 257 4.91 25.87 6.74
C ILE A 257 6.37 25.46 6.83
N ALA A 258 7.16 25.75 5.78
CA ALA A 258 8.59 25.52 5.80
C ALA A 258 9.35 26.63 5.09
N ARG A 259 10.57 26.89 5.60
CA ARG A 259 11.54 27.80 4.98
C ARG A 259 12.95 27.38 5.34
N ARG A 260 13.88 27.64 4.43
CA ARG A 260 15.32 27.48 4.65
C ARG A 260 15.95 28.80 5.05
N PHE A 261 16.69 28.79 6.15
CA PHE A 261 17.49 29.91 6.63
C PHE A 261 18.98 29.51 6.53
N GLY A 262 19.68 30.05 5.53
CA GLY A 262 21.04 29.61 5.23
C GLY A 262 21.06 28.13 4.84
N HIS A 263 21.60 27.29 5.71
CA HIS A 263 21.68 25.83 5.50
C HIS A 263 20.62 25.03 6.30
N ILE A 264 19.85 25.70 7.13
CA ILE A 264 18.88 25.04 8.01
C ILE A 264 17.47 25.27 7.50
N THR A 265 16.75 24.20 7.28
CA THR A 265 15.31 24.21 7.00
C THR A 265 14.54 24.11 8.31
N LEU A 266 13.63 25.02 8.52
CA LEU A 266 12.64 24.95 9.60
C LEU A 266 11.29 24.59 9.00
N ARG A 267 10.57 23.64 9.64
CA ARG A 267 9.23 23.21 9.25
C ARG A 267 8.34 23.08 10.48
N VAL A 268 7.14 23.59 10.39
CA VAL A 268 6.07 23.45 11.36
C VAL A 268 4.88 22.78 10.67
N ASP A 269 4.32 21.77 11.30
CA ASP A 269 3.13 21.05 10.83
C ASP A 269 2.07 21.07 11.93
N ALA A 270 0.82 21.15 11.51
CA ALA A 270 -0.33 20.99 12.40
C ALA A 270 -1.41 20.17 11.69
N ASP A 271 -2.00 19.21 12.39
CA ASP A 271 -3.10 18.41 11.89
C ASP A 271 -4.18 18.30 12.96
N PHE A 272 -5.42 18.30 12.53
CA PHE A 272 -6.61 18.06 13.35
C PHE A 272 -7.49 17.06 12.62
N ASP A 273 -7.92 16.01 13.30
CA ASP A 273 -8.88 15.04 12.84
C ASP A 273 -9.96 14.80 13.89
N SER A 274 -11.21 14.78 13.44
CA SER A 274 -12.37 14.43 14.26
C SER A 274 -13.11 13.28 13.61
N TYR A 275 -13.39 12.25 14.39
CA TYR A 275 -14.08 11.02 14.00
C TYR A 275 -15.36 10.92 14.82
N ASN A 276 -16.49 10.67 14.18
CA ASN A 276 -17.77 10.67 14.86
C ASN A 276 -18.65 9.55 14.32
N GLY A 277 -19.23 8.79 15.23
CA GLY A 277 -20.22 7.79 14.89
C GLY A 277 -21.59 8.40 14.58
N THR A 278 -22.41 7.66 13.85
CA THR A 278 -23.78 8.03 13.52
C THR A 278 -24.77 7.07 14.16
N LYS A 279 -25.95 7.56 14.51
CA LYS A 279 -27.07 6.75 15.05
C LYS A 279 -26.68 6.03 16.35
N ASP A 280 -26.81 4.69 16.36
CA ASP A 280 -26.53 3.86 17.53
C ASP A 280 -25.04 3.60 17.77
N TYR A 281 -24.18 4.06 16.85
CA TYR A 281 -22.73 4.01 17.02
C TYR A 281 -22.26 5.26 17.77
N ASP A 282 -22.26 5.17 19.09
CA ASP A 282 -21.88 6.26 19.99
C ASP A 282 -20.35 6.36 20.10
N TYR A 283 -19.74 6.91 19.06
CA TYR A 283 -18.30 7.10 18.94
C TYR A 283 -17.94 8.57 18.71
N GLY A 284 -16.86 9.00 19.32
CA GLY A 284 -16.28 10.32 19.13
C GLY A 284 -14.80 10.31 19.48
N ASP A 285 -13.97 10.85 18.60
CA ASP A 285 -12.54 10.95 18.82
C ASP A 285 -12.00 12.20 18.14
N ASN A 286 -11.08 12.90 18.82
CA ASN A 286 -10.42 14.08 18.30
C ASN A 286 -8.92 13.96 18.51
N ILE A 287 -8.17 13.95 17.41
CA ILE A 287 -6.70 13.89 17.42
C ILE A 287 -6.15 15.21 16.89
N VAL A 288 -5.34 15.88 17.70
CA VAL A 288 -4.58 17.06 17.29
C VAL A 288 -3.10 16.72 17.28
N ARG A 289 -2.41 17.06 16.22
CA ARG A 289 -0.96 16.95 16.13
C ARG A 289 -0.33 18.31 15.85
N ALA A 290 0.75 18.64 16.55
CA ALA A 290 1.61 19.77 16.26
C ALA A 290 3.07 19.31 16.15
N GLY A 291 3.70 19.54 15.02
CA GLY A 291 5.07 19.10 14.72
C GLY A 291 6.01 20.27 14.49
N LEU A 292 7.21 20.18 15.05
CA LEU A 292 8.30 21.12 14.81
C LEU A 292 9.52 20.35 14.36
N ARG A 293 10.12 20.74 13.22
CA ARG A 293 11.27 20.08 12.63
C ARG A 293 12.27 21.10 12.14
N PHE A 294 13.54 20.80 12.33
CA PHE A 294 14.65 21.57 11.78
C PHE A 294 15.74 20.63 11.26
N GLY A 295 16.40 21.01 10.20
CA GLY A 295 17.40 20.16 9.61
C GLY A 295 18.14 20.78 8.44
N HIS A 296 19.04 19.99 7.88
CA HIS A 296 19.84 20.34 6.73
C HIS A 296 19.73 19.25 5.67
N ASP A 297 19.32 19.66 4.47
CA ASP A 297 19.26 18.78 3.31
C ASP A 297 20.45 19.03 2.40
N GLY A 298 21.22 18.00 2.11
CA GLY A 298 22.36 18.02 1.21
C GLY A 298 23.73 17.91 1.89
N GLY A 299 24.74 17.67 1.10
CA GLY A 299 26.11 17.46 1.60
C GLY A 299 26.40 16.00 2.00
N LYS A 300 27.41 15.82 2.87
CA LYS A 300 27.83 14.49 3.35
C LYS A 300 26.91 13.94 4.43
N VAL A 301 26.27 14.81 5.18
CA VAL A 301 25.35 14.45 6.26
C VAL A 301 24.07 15.26 6.06
N GLU A 302 22.98 14.57 5.88
CA GLU A 302 21.64 15.13 5.84
C GLU A 302 20.93 14.76 7.14
N TYR A 303 20.29 15.74 7.76
CA TYR A 303 19.57 15.48 9.01
C TYR A 303 18.30 16.31 9.09
N MET A 304 17.27 15.74 9.71
CA MET A 304 16.05 16.41 10.14
C MET A 304 15.72 15.94 11.54
N LEU A 305 15.62 16.87 12.47
CA LEU A 305 15.34 16.63 13.87
C LEU A 305 14.07 17.33 14.25
N GLY A 306 13.30 16.76 15.16
CA GLY A 306 12.07 17.38 15.62
C GLY A 306 11.29 16.53 16.60
N ALA A 307 10.09 16.97 16.88
CA ALA A 307 9.13 16.25 17.68
C ALA A 307 7.72 16.59 17.23
N ASP A 308 6.83 15.64 17.38
CA ASP A 308 5.39 15.81 17.20
C ASP A 308 4.70 15.65 18.56
N TYR A 309 3.89 16.62 18.92
CA TYR A 309 3.01 16.58 20.09
C TYR A 309 1.63 16.15 19.62
N TYR A 310 1.02 15.23 20.35
CA TYR A 310 -0.34 14.74 20.13
C TYR A 310 -1.21 15.02 21.33
N TYR A 311 -2.41 15.50 21.07
CA TYR A 311 -3.54 15.50 21.97
C TYR A 311 -4.60 14.57 21.39
N ASP A 312 -5.00 13.58 22.17
CA ASP A 312 -5.94 12.54 21.79
C ASP A 312 -7.08 12.50 22.81
N ASN A 313 -8.32 12.64 22.34
CA ASN A 313 -9.52 12.71 23.17
C ASN A 313 -10.59 11.75 22.65
N LEU A 314 -10.42 10.49 22.98
CA LEU A 314 -11.39 9.43 22.68
C LEU A 314 -12.54 9.50 23.68
N LYS A 315 -13.78 9.52 23.19
CA LYS A 315 -14.99 9.56 24.01
C LYS A 315 -15.08 8.35 24.94
N GLY A 316 -15.23 8.61 26.22
CA GLY A 316 -15.30 7.58 27.26
C GLY A 316 -13.97 7.28 27.95
N ASP A 317 -12.86 7.78 27.39
CA ASP A 317 -11.52 7.69 27.98
C ASP A 317 -11.05 9.07 28.47
N GLU A 318 -10.01 9.09 29.29
CA GLU A 318 -9.33 10.32 29.64
C GLU A 318 -8.49 10.81 28.46
N ALA A 319 -8.51 12.13 28.22
CA ALA A 319 -7.69 12.72 27.18
C ALA A 319 -6.19 12.46 27.43
N THR A 320 -5.48 12.05 26.40
CA THR A 320 -4.06 11.71 26.48
C THR A 320 -3.18 12.73 25.77
N HIS A 321 -1.98 12.90 26.27
CA HIS A 321 -0.95 13.78 25.73
C HIS A 321 0.30 12.96 25.45
N SER A 322 0.80 13.01 24.23
CA SER A 322 1.98 12.25 23.82
C SER A 322 2.95 13.13 23.07
N VAL A 323 4.23 12.84 23.21
CA VAL A 323 5.28 13.47 22.42
C VAL A 323 6.07 12.35 21.74
N THR A 324 6.18 12.43 20.43
CA THR A 324 6.96 11.48 19.64
C THR A 324 8.17 12.15 19.02
N PRO A 325 9.32 11.47 18.97
CA PRO A 325 10.51 12.01 18.33
C PRO A 325 10.35 12.02 16.81
N TYR A 326 11.03 12.93 16.16
CA TYR A 326 11.27 12.87 14.73
C TYR A 326 12.75 13.01 14.45
N LEU A 327 13.36 11.96 13.92
CA LEU A 327 14.77 11.92 13.54
C LEU A 327 14.90 11.30 12.15
N ARG A 328 15.56 11.98 11.27
CA ARG A 328 16.06 11.43 10.01
C ARG A 328 17.51 11.84 9.85
N LEU A 329 18.40 10.88 9.80
CA LEU A 329 19.84 11.08 9.65
C LEU A 329 20.33 10.19 8.51
N ARG A 330 21.01 10.78 7.53
CA ARG A 330 21.57 10.09 6.37
C ARG A 330 23.01 10.50 6.14
N PHE A 331 23.86 9.54 5.86
CA PHE A 331 25.27 9.74 5.60
C PHE A 331 25.60 9.37 4.16
N ASN A 332 25.91 10.35 3.32
CA ASN A 332 26.32 10.14 1.93
C ASN A 332 27.82 9.77 1.88
N VAL A 333 28.14 8.47 1.95
CA VAL A 333 29.51 7.96 1.99
C VAL A 333 29.97 7.54 0.59
N GLY A 334 31.14 8.01 0.18
CA GLY A 334 31.73 7.68 -1.11
C GLY A 334 31.08 8.42 -2.29
N LYS A 335 30.83 7.71 -3.39
CA LYS A 335 30.06 8.26 -4.52
C LYS A 335 28.61 8.42 -4.09
N LYS A 336 28.00 9.56 -4.43
CA LYS A 336 26.62 9.89 -4.05
C LYS A 336 25.65 8.75 -4.44
N GLY A 337 24.90 8.25 -3.45
CA GLY A 337 23.90 7.21 -3.66
C GLY A 337 24.40 5.76 -3.65
N HIS A 338 25.72 5.50 -3.59
CA HIS A 338 26.23 4.12 -3.58
C HIS A 338 26.08 3.43 -2.22
N PHE A 339 26.30 4.15 -1.15
CA PHE A 339 26.15 3.64 0.22
C PHE A 339 25.70 4.78 1.12
N VAL A 340 24.49 4.68 1.62
CA VAL A 340 23.83 5.69 2.44
C VAL A 340 23.37 5.03 3.74
N PRO A 341 24.20 4.99 4.78
CA PRO A 341 23.75 4.65 6.12
C PRO A 341 22.69 5.64 6.59
N PHE A 342 21.69 5.15 7.30
CA PHE A 342 20.65 6.00 7.85
C PHE A 342 20.21 5.56 9.25
N ILE A 343 19.70 6.52 10.02
CA ILE A 343 18.98 6.30 11.27
C ILE A 343 17.73 7.14 11.20
N GLU A 344 16.59 6.52 11.48
CA GLU A 344 15.30 7.20 11.50
C GLU A 344 14.56 6.85 12.79
N ALA A 345 13.89 7.83 13.38
CA ALA A 345 12.95 7.62 14.46
C ALA A 345 11.72 8.51 14.24
N ASP A 346 10.57 7.94 14.46
CA ASP A 346 9.28 8.62 14.35
C ASP A 346 8.26 7.99 15.31
N GLY A 347 7.10 8.60 15.42
CA GLY A 347 5.98 8.00 16.11
C GLY A 347 4.68 8.69 15.72
N GLU A 348 3.58 8.00 15.95
CA GLU A 348 2.25 8.47 15.60
C GLU A 348 1.18 7.98 16.57
N VAL A 349 0.07 8.70 16.63
CA VAL A 349 -1.19 8.25 17.23
C VAL A 349 -2.14 7.91 16.08
N ARG A 350 -2.66 6.67 16.07
CA ARG A 350 -3.61 6.20 15.07
C ARG A 350 -4.98 5.98 15.65
N ASN A 351 -5.97 6.51 14.97
CA ASN A 351 -7.37 6.25 15.29
C ASN A 351 -7.72 4.77 15.03
N ASN A 352 -8.46 4.16 15.95
CA ASN A 352 -8.96 2.79 15.88
C ASN A 352 -10.51 2.77 15.91
N GLY A 353 -11.14 3.75 15.29
CA GLY A 353 -12.58 3.74 15.03
C GLY A 353 -12.98 2.65 14.03
N TRP A 354 -14.27 2.45 13.89
CA TRP A 354 -14.79 1.36 13.08
C TRP A 354 -14.39 1.42 11.62
N LEU A 355 -14.38 2.60 10.99
CA LEU A 355 -13.89 2.78 9.63
C LEU A 355 -12.43 2.31 9.51
N ALA A 356 -11.57 2.69 10.46
CA ALA A 356 -10.17 2.28 10.46
C ALA A 356 -10.03 0.76 10.61
N LEU A 357 -10.75 0.16 11.55
CA LEU A 357 -10.75 -1.29 11.79
C LEU A 357 -11.32 -2.07 10.60
N SER A 358 -12.40 -1.60 9.98
CA SER A 358 -13.02 -2.24 8.81
C SER A 358 -12.13 -2.24 7.57
N ARG A 359 -11.26 -1.23 7.44
CA ARG A 359 -10.22 -1.20 6.40
C ARG A 359 -9.14 -2.26 6.60
N ILE A 360 -8.83 -2.58 7.86
CA ILE A 360 -7.88 -3.64 8.20
C ILE A 360 -8.54 -5.01 8.02
N ASN A 361 -9.75 -5.18 8.55
CA ASN A 361 -10.51 -6.41 8.46
C ASN A 361 -12.01 -6.12 8.27
N PRO A 362 -12.57 -6.38 7.08
CA PRO A 362 -13.98 -6.08 6.80
C PRO A 362 -14.96 -6.97 7.58
N TYR A 363 -14.48 -8.07 8.14
CA TYR A 363 -15.29 -8.97 8.95
C TYR A 363 -15.30 -8.58 10.44
N VAL A 364 -14.79 -7.39 10.76
CA VAL A 364 -14.87 -6.83 12.11
C VAL A 364 -16.31 -6.68 12.56
N ILE A 365 -16.53 -6.86 13.85
CA ILE A 365 -17.84 -6.64 14.49
C ILE A 365 -18.32 -5.21 14.19
N PRO A 366 -19.52 -5.02 13.63
CA PRO A 366 -20.04 -3.70 13.36
C PRO A 366 -20.05 -2.80 14.60
N GLY A 367 -19.60 -1.56 14.45
CA GLY A 367 -19.48 -0.62 15.56
C GLY A 367 -18.36 -0.92 16.57
N MET A 368 -17.43 -1.82 16.23
CA MET A 368 -16.27 -2.10 17.07
C MET A 368 -15.36 -0.88 17.13
N THR A 369 -14.86 -0.59 18.31
CA THR A 369 -13.86 0.43 18.59
C THR A 369 -12.77 -0.12 19.47
N ALA A 370 -11.61 0.50 19.42
CA ALA A 370 -10.50 0.22 20.30
C ALA A 370 -9.82 1.54 20.70
N LYS A 371 -9.07 1.51 21.79
CA LYS A 371 -8.21 2.61 22.20
C LYS A 371 -7.25 2.93 21.06
N ASN A 372 -6.95 4.22 20.86
CA ASN A 372 -6.02 4.65 19.83
C ASN A 372 -4.62 4.07 20.05
N THR A 373 -3.95 3.72 18.98
CA THR A 373 -2.60 3.16 19.04
C THR A 373 -1.56 4.28 19.02
N LEU A 374 -0.81 4.42 20.11
CA LEU A 374 0.41 5.20 20.13
C LEU A 374 1.59 4.31 19.74
N GLU A 375 2.38 4.74 18.78
CA GLU A 375 3.48 3.95 18.23
C GLU A 375 4.77 4.78 18.17
N TYR A 376 5.87 4.20 18.61
CA TYR A 376 7.23 4.74 18.47
C TYR A 376 8.07 3.80 17.62
N ASN A 377 8.68 4.32 16.58
CA ASN A 377 9.51 3.56 15.65
C ASN A 377 10.93 4.07 15.65
N VAL A 378 11.89 3.17 15.71
CA VAL A 378 13.32 3.46 15.52
C VAL A 378 13.87 2.44 14.52
N ARG A 379 14.64 2.92 13.55
CA ARG A 379 15.27 2.06 12.54
C ARG A 379 16.64 2.59 12.12
N ALA A 380 17.54 1.66 11.88
CA ALA A 380 18.87 1.96 11.39
C ALA A 380 19.29 0.95 10.32
N GLY A 381 19.95 1.43 9.30
CA GLY A 381 20.34 0.58 8.18
C GLY A 381 21.13 1.30 7.13
N PHE A 382 21.12 0.74 5.95
CA PHE A 382 21.78 1.32 4.79
C PHE A 382 20.99 1.06 3.52
N ALA A 383 21.06 2.01 2.60
CA ALA A 383 20.47 1.94 1.28
C ALA A 383 21.49 2.38 0.24
N GLY A 384 21.30 2.00 -1.01
CA GLY A 384 22.16 2.47 -2.07
C GLY A 384 21.93 1.79 -3.42
N ASN A 385 22.66 2.31 -4.41
CA ASN A 385 22.69 1.80 -5.77
C ASN A 385 24.14 1.48 -6.17
N LEU A 386 24.35 0.33 -6.78
CA LEU A 386 25.65 -0.12 -7.27
C LEU A 386 25.60 -0.41 -8.77
N GLY A 387 26.72 -0.20 -9.46
CA GLY A 387 26.87 -0.56 -10.87
C GLY A 387 26.02 0.27 -11.82
N GLY A 388 25.81 1.57 -11.56
CA GLY A 388 25.01 2.45 -12.41
C GLY A 388 23.53 2.03 -12.44
N ASP A 389 22.89 1.90 -11.28
CA ASP A 389 21.52 1.48 -11.07
C ASP A 389 21.18 0.01 -11.38
N LYS A 390 22.19 -0.82 -11.62
CA LYS A 390 21.97 -2.25 -11.81
C LYS A 390 21.52 -2.95 -10.54
N PHE A 391 21.99 -2.52 -9.39
CA PHE A 391 21.65 -3.12 -8.11
C PHE A 391 21.27 -2.04 -7.09
N ALA A 392 20.01 -2.04 -6.69
CA ALA A 392 19.48 -1.19 -5.64
C ALA A 392 19.15 -2.02 -4.41
N TYR A 393 19.45 -1.49 -3.23
CA TYR A 393 19.19 -2.19 -1.98
C TYR A 393 18.79 -1.23 -0.87
N ARG A 394 17.95 -1.71 0.05
CA ARG A 394 17.66 -1.09 1.33
C ARG A 394 17.57 -2.20 2.37
N ILE A 395 18.40 -2.13 3.40
CA ILE A 395 18.47 -3.15 4.46
C ILE A 395 18.53 -2.42 5.80
N PHE A 396 17.68 -2.79 6.72
CA PHE A 396 17.66 -2.17 8.03
C PHE A 396 17.08 -3.10 9.12
N ILE A 397 17.43 -2.77 10.35
CA ILE A 397 16.80 -3.28 11.55
C ILE A 397 16.00 -2.16 12.19
N GLY A 398 14.91 -2.51 12.85
CA GLY A 398 14.07 -1.53 13.53
C GLY A 398 13.38 -2.13 14.74
N ALA A 399 12.91 -1.25 15.59
CA ALA A 399 12.07 -1.59 16.72
C ALA A 399 10.85 -0.68 16.72
N THR A 400 9.68 -1.28 16.99
CA THR A 400 8.42 -0.57 17.22
C THR A 400 7.99 -0.82 18.66
N PHE A 401 7.63 0.23 19.36
CA PHE A 401 7.10 0.18 20.72
C PHE A 401 5.67 0.73 20.70
N ALA A 402 4.70 -0.11 21.00
CA ALA A 402 3.29 0.27 21.01
C ALA A 402 2.65 -0.20 22.33
N PRO A 403 2.37 0.72 23.26
CA PRO A 403 1.72 0.38 24.53
C PRO A 403 0.29 -0.12 24.36
N ASP A 404 -0.43 0.39 23.37
CA ASP A 404 -1.83 0.06 23.07
C ASP A 404 -1.99 -0.37 21.62
N ASP A 405 -1.34 -1.49 21.23
CA ASP A 405 -1.46 -2.03 19.88
C ASP A 405 -2.65 -3.00 19.76
N LEU A 406 -3.14 -3.18 18.54
CA LEU A 406 -4.32 -3.99 18.25
C LEU A 406 -4.00 -5.50 18.26
N PHE A 407 -4.72 -6.24 19.06
CA PHE A 407 -4.75 -7.70 19.05
C PHE A 407 -6.11 -8.18 18.52
N TRP A 408 -6.05 -8.83 17.38
CA TRP A 408 -7.23 -9.37 16.72
C TRP A 408 -7.59 -10.74 17.26
N TYR A 409 -8.85 -10.97 17.55
CA TYR A 409 -9.40 -12.28 17.85
C TYR A 409 -10.57 -12.61 16.94
N VAL A 410 -10.84 -13.88 16.78
CA VAL A 410 -12.03 -14.38 16.10
C VAL A 410 -13.09 -14.64 17.16
N GLN A 411 -14.33 -14.27 16.88
CA GLN A 411 -15.49 -14.59 17.70
C GLN A 411 -16.36 -15.61 16.97
N ASP A 412 -16.55 -16.77 17.56
CA ASP A 412 -17.42 -17.84 17.05
C ASP A 412 -17.16 -18.15 15.55
N TYR A 413 -15.89 -18.23 15.16
CA TYR A 413 -15.39 -18.59 13.81
C TYR A 413 -15.69 -17.61 12.68
N MET A 414 -16.43 -16.54 12.89
CA MET A 414 -16.92 -15.73 11.77
C MET A 414 -16.65 -14.21 11.91
N TRP A 415 -16.76 -13.67 13.10
CA TRP A 415 -16.57 -12.25 13.36
C TRP A 415 -15.20 -11.96 13.96
N TYR A 416 -14.77 -10.74 13.87
CA TYR A 416 -13.50 -10.30 14.43
C TYR A 416 -13.71 -9.16 15.41
N GLY A 417 -13.10 -9.30 16.56
CA GLY A 417 -12.96 -8.24 17.53
C GLY A 417 -11.51 -7.87 17.72
N VAL A 418 -11.29 -6.76 18.41
CA VAL A 418 -9.98 -6.27 18.78
C VAL A 418 -9.92 -5.98 20.27
N GLU A 419 -8.75 -6.20 20.83
CA GLU A 419 -8.35 -5.72 22.14
C GLU A 419 -7.03 -4.97 22.00
N THR A 420 -6.77 -4.03 22.91
CA THR A 420 -5.50 -3.32 22.93
C THR A 420 -4.60 -3.85 24.03
N ALA A 421 -3.35 -4.04 23.70
CA ALA A 421 -2.32 -4.47 24.64
C ALA A 421 -0.95 -4.01 24.15
N ARG A 422 0.04 -4.07 25.04
CA ARG A 422 1.40 -3.71 24.69
C ARG A 422 2.02 -4.74 23.76
N ARG A 423 2.58 -4.26 22.63
CA ARG A 423 3.41 -5.05 21.72
C ARG A 423 4.68 -4.29 21.34
N ASN A 424 5.82 -4.85 21.68
CA ASN A 424 7.09 -4.40 21.19
C ASN A 424 7.56 -5.34 20.09
N THR A 425 7.97 -4.79 18.97
CA THR A 425 8.40 -5.56 17.79
C THR A 425 9.83 -5.18 17.44
N LEU A 426 10.73 -6.15 17.44
CA LEU A 426 12.03 -6.02 16.79
C LEU A 426 11.93 -6.63 15.40
N TYR A 427 12.40 -5.94 14.38
CA TYR A 427 12.29 -6.43 13.02
C TYR A 427 13.51 -6.14 12.17
N PHE A 428 13.69 -6.96 11.17
CA PHE A 428 14.64 -6.83 10.08
C PHE A 428 13.86 -6.71 8.78
N ASP A 429 14.27 -5.80 7.89
CA ASP A 429 13.67 -5.61 6.57
C ASP A 429 14.79 -5.47 5.53
N ALA A 430 14.70 -6.23 4.45
CA ALA A 430 15.60 -6.18 3.32
C ALA A 430 14.83 -6.12 2.01
N GLN A 431 15.19 -5.18 1.17
CA GLN A 431 14.62 -4.99 -0.16
C GLN A 431 15.76 -4.88 -1.17
N LEU A 432 15.72 -5.70 -2.21
CA LEU A 432 16.73 -5.80 -3.24
C LEU A 432 16.10 -5.72 -4.62
N THR A 433 16.70 -4.95 -5.51
CA THR A 433 16.35 -4.92 -6.93
C THR A 433 17.63 -5.09 -7.74
N TYR A 434 17.65 -6.06 -8.65
CA TYR A 434 18.81 -6.35 -9.49
C TYR A 434 18.42 -6.35 -10.97
N ARG A 435 19.11 -5.55 -11.76
CA ARG A 435 18.95 -5.44 -13.21
C ARG A 435 20.24 -5.86 -13.90
N PRO A 436 20.46 -7.17 -14.11
CA PRO A 436 21.67 -7.67 -14.77
C PRO A 436 21.81 -7.11 -16.19
N VAL A 437 20.68 -7.02 -16.87
CA VAL A 437 20.52 -6.44 -18.22
C VAL A 437 19.30 -5.55 -18.25
N SER A 438 19.20 -4.66 -19.23
CA SER A 438 18.15 -3.63 -19.30
C SER A 438 16.71 -4.17 -19.36
N ASN A 439 16.56 -5.39 -19.82
CA ASN A 439 15.26 -6.04 -20.02
C ASN A 439 14.90 -7.08 -18.94
N LEU A 440 15.75 -7.31 -17.94
CA LEU A 440 15.48 -8.23 -16.84
C LEU A 440 15.58 -7.49 -15.50
N THR A 441 14.51 -7.51 -14.73
CA THR A 441 14.47 -6.99 -13.36
C THR A 441 14.15 -8.12 -12.40
N LEU A 442 15.01 -8.33 -11.41
CA LEU A 442 14.81 -9.26 -10.31
C LEU A 442 14.55 -8.45 -9.04
N THR A 443 13.58 -8.86 -8.26
CA THR A 443 13.24 -8.24 -6.98
C THR A 443 13.20 -9.28 -5.88
N ALA A 444 13.67 -8.93 -4.70
CA ALA A 444 13.55 -9.75 -3.51
C ALA A 444 13.29 -8.85 -2.31
N GLY A 445 12.42 -9.29 -1.41
CA GLY A 445 12.14 -8.64 -0.16
C GLY A 445 11.94 -9.67 0.94
N ALA A 446 12.40 -9.37 2.14
CA ALA A 446 12.21 -10.22 3.31
C ALA A 446 12.06 -9.36 4.56
N LYS A 447 11.08 -9.69 5.40
CA LYS A 447 10.83 -9.06 6.68
C LYS A 447 10.70 -10.14 7.75
N GLY A 448 11.59 -10.09 8.73
CA GLY A 448 11.55 -10.95 9.92
C GLY A 448 11.17 -10.13 11.14
N ARG A 449 10.40 -10.70 12.07
CA ARG A 449 9.93 -10.02 13.28
C ARG A 449 10.06 -10.92 14.50
N SER A 450 10.36 -10.30 15.62
CA SER A 450 10.29 -10.89 16.96
C SER A 450 9.42 -9.99 17.83
N PHE A 451 8.54 -10.58 18.61
CA PHE A 451 7.54 -9.86 19.39
C PHE A 451 7.74 -10.09 20.88
N SER A 452 7.59 -9.02 21.67
CA SER A 452 7.36 -9.06 23.10
C SER A 452 5.97 -8.51 23.34
N ILE A 453 5.05 -9.36 23.78
CA ILE A 453 3.62 -9.06 23.92
C ILE A 453 3.17 -9.21 25.37
N ASP A 454 2.16 -8.41 25.73
CA ASP A 454 1.51 -8.45 27.03
C ASP A 454 -0.02 -8.61 26.81
N SER A 455 -0.39 -9.76 26.27
CA SER A 455 -1.77 -10.10 25.90
C SER A 455 -1.99 -11.61 26.08
N GLU A 456 -3.21 -11.98 26.48
CA GLU A 456 -3.65 -13.38 26.49
C GLU A 456 -4.03 -13.89 25.09
N LEU A 457 -4.14 -12.97 24.12
CA LEU A 457 -4.46 -13.30 22.74
C LEU A 457 -3.21 -13.69 21.96
N ASP A 458 -3.38 -14.63 21.04
CA ASP A 458 -2.35 -14.99 20.09
C ASP A 458 -1.99 -13.81 19.18
N ASN A 459 -0.75 -13.80 18.67
CA ASN A 459 -0.31 -12.80 17.72
C ASN A 459 -0.65 -13.19 16.29
N ALA A 460 -1.61 -12.49 15.69
CA ALA A 460 -2.05 -12.70 14.32
C ALA A 460 -1.02 -12.29 13.25
N ILE A 461 0.03 -11.55 13.63
CA ILE A 461 1.07 -11.07 12.71
C ILE A 461 2.11 -12.17 12.50
N PRO A 462 2.42 -12.58 11.26
CA PRO A 462 3.43 -13.57 10.99
C PRO A 462 4.84 -13.04 11.35
N ALA A 463 5.67 -13.93 11.91
CA ALA A 463 7.06 -13.61 12.24
C ALA A 463 7.94 -13.41 10.99
N PHE A 464 7.52 -13.92 9.83
CA PHE A 464 8.24 -13.81 8.57
C PHE A 464 7.28 -13.48 7.42
N GLU A 465 7.70 -12.58 6.55
CA GLU A 465 7.09 -12.31 5.24
C GLU A 465 8.20 -12.13 4.21
N GLY A 466 7.98 -12.64 3.02
CA GLY A 466 8.95 -12.54 1.94
C GLY A 466 8.27 -12.34 0.58
N ARG A 467 9.01 -11.79 -0.34
CA ARG A 467 8.61 -11.66 -1.74
C ARG A 467 9.81 -11.90 -2.64
N ALA A 468 9.62 -12.62 -3.72
CA ALA A 468 10.59 -12.74 -4.80
C ALA A 468 9.87 -12.53 -6.14
N GLY A 469 10.51 -11.87 -7.09
CA GLY A 469 9.92 -11.62 -8.40
C GLY A 469 10.96 -11.47 -9.48
N ALA A 470 10.57 -11.79 -10.71
CA ALA A 470 11.33 -11.54 -11.92
C ALA A 470 10.40 -10.98 -12.99
N GLU A 471 10.87 -9.95 -13.69
CA GLU A 471 10.19 -9.36 -14.84
C GLU A 471 11.17 -9.35 -16.01
N TYR A 472 10.75 -9.90 -17.15
CA TYR A 472 11.52 -9.95 -18.39
C TYR A 472 10.75 -9.33 -19.53
N ASN A 473 11.34 -8.30 -20.14
CA ASN A 473 10.78 -7.58 -21.27
C ASN A 473 11.47 -8.01 -22.57
N TYR A 474 10.71 -8.57 -23.50
CA TYR A 474 11.22 -9.00 -24.79
C TYR A 474 10.36 -8.45 -25.93
N ARG A 475 10.87 -7.45 -26.66
CA ARG A 475 10.12 -6.74 -27.72
C ARG A 475 8.78 -6.23 -27.20
N SER A 476 7.68 -6.75 -27.73
CA SER A 476 6.31 -6.41 -27.34
C SER A 476 5.77 -7.26 -26.18
N TRP A 477 6.56 -8.16 -25.61
CA TRP A 477 6.16 -9.05 -24.53
C TRP A 477 6.74 -8.63 -23.19
N THR A 478 5.93 -8.74 -22.15
CA THR A 478 6.39 -8.67 -20.76
C THR A 478 6.00 -9.95 -20.05
N PHE A 479 6.96 -10.61 -19.44
CA PHE A 479 6.77 -11.81 -18.62
C PHE A 479 7.11 -11.46 -17.17
N GLY A 480 6.23 -11.78 -16.25
CA GLY A 480 6.44 -11.57 -14.83
C GLY A 480 6.13 -12.83 -14.04
N VAL A 481 6.95 -13.15 -13.07
CA VAL A 481 6.66 -14.16 -12.05
C VAL A 481 6.92 -13.56 -10.68
N ALA A 482 6.06 -13.83 -9.72
CA ALA A 482 6.22 -13.38 -8.34
C ALA A 482 5.74 -14.46 -7.36
N ALA A 483 6.46 -14.60 -6.26
CA ALA A 483 6.08 -15.45 -5.15
C ALA A 483 6.02 -14.59 -3.87
N ASP A 484 4.89 -14.62 -3.19
CA ASP A 484 4.70 -14.02 -1.88
C ASP A 484 4.71 -15.14 -0.83
N PHE A 485 5.59 -15.00 0.17
CA PHE A 485 5.76 -15.95 1.26
C PHE A 485 5.20 -15.36 2.54
N ARG A 486 4.39 -16.12 3.24
CA ARG A 486 3.86 -15.73 4.54
C ARG A 486 4.18 -16.80 5.58
N GLY A 487 4.82 -16.39 6.65
CA GLY A 487 5.14 -17.26 7.79
C GLY A 487 3.91 -17.64 8.59
N VAL A 488 4.13 -18.52 9.54
CA VAL A 488 3.09 -18.98 10.47
C VAL A 488 2.58 -17.82 11.32
N SER A 489 1.26 -17.77 11.52
CA SER A 489 0.61 -16.87 12.47
C SER A 489 -0.48 -17.59 13.26
N TYR A 490 -0.84 -17.06 14.40
CA TYR A 490 -1.77 -17.68 15.33
C TYR A 490 -2.90 -16.70 15.65
N TRP A 491 -4.13 -17.20 15.72
CA TRP A 491 -5.31 -16.41 15.99
C TRP A 491 -6.13 -17.06 17.09
N THR A 492 -6.42 -16.32 18.13
CA THR A 492 -7.32 -16.78 19.19
C THR A 492 -8.76 -16.73 18.69
N ASN A 493 -9.47 -17.85 18.74
CA ASN A 493 -10.90 -17.93 18.49
C ASN A 493 -11.63 -18.06 19.84
N LYS A 494 -12.38 -17.01 20.20
CA LYS A 494 -13.20 -16.96 21.39
C LYS A 494 -14.55 -17.65 21.12
N ILE A 495 -14.77 -18.81 21.70
CA ILE A 495 -16.02 -19.55 21.58
C ILE A 495 -16.83 -19.31 22.85
N GLY A 496 -17.89 -18.50 22.72
CA GLY A 496 -18.65 -18.02 23.86
C GLY A 496 -17.81 -17.16 24.80
N SER A 497 -18.25 -17.03 26.06
CA SER A 497 -17.62 -16.15 27.07
C SER A 497 -16.59 -16.85 27.96
N ASN A 498 -16.50 -18.20 27.94
CA ASN A 498 -15.61 -18.94 28.81
C ASN A 498 -14.22 -19.15 28.14
N PRO A 499 -13.12 -18.58 28.70
CA PRO A 499 -11.78 -18.77 28.16
C PRO A 499 -11.33 -20.21 27.97
N ALA A 500 -11.84 -21.13 28.78
CA ALA A 500 -11.55 -22.57 28.64
C ALA A 500 -12.01 -23.17 27.30
N ASN A 501 -12.92 -22.52 26.63
CA ASN A 501 -13.42 -22.90 25.29
C ASN A 501 -12.67 -22.25 24.14
N TRP A 502 -11.75 -21.33 24.42
CA TRP A 502 -10.99 -20.69 23.37
C TRP A 502 -10.11 -21.69 22.62
N ARG A 503 -9.92 -21.45 21.35
CA ARG A 503 -9.11 -22.28 20.45
C ARG A 503 -8.15 -21.41 19.66
N THR A 504 -6.97 -21.92 19.40
CA THR A 504 -5.99 -21.27 18.52
C THR A 504 -6.15 -21.79 17.11
N PHE A 505 -6.39 -20.89 16.16
CA PHE A 505 -6.27 -21.17 14.74
C PHE A 505 -4.82 -20.90 14.29
N LYS A 506 -4.17 -21.96 13.82
CA LYS A 506 -2.82 -21.85 13.25
C LYS A 506 -2.93 -21.61 11.75
N ASN A 507 -2.54 -20.44 11.30
CA ASN A 507 -2.35 -20.18 9.88
C ASN A 507 -0.93 -20.62 9.48
N SER A 508 -0.84 -21.68 8.69
CA SER A 508 0.42 -22.32 8.31
C SER A 508 1.22 -21.43 7.35
N PHE A 509 2.51 -21.74 7.19
CA PHE A 509 3.32 -21.11 6.15
C PHE A 509 2.67 -21.31 4.78
N SER A 510 2.64 -20.27 3.97
CA SER A 510 2.00 -20.32 2.65
C SER A 510 2.78 -19.53 1.61
N THR A 511 2.62 -19.93 0.35
CA THR A 511 3.25 -19.32 -0.82
C THR A 511 2.21 -19.02 -1.88
N ASP A 512 2.04 -17.75 -2.24
CA ASP A 512 1.18 -17.34 -3.36
C ASP A 512 2.06 -17.09 -4.59
N LEU A 513 2.09 -18.06 -5.50
CA LEU A 513 2.81 -17.97 -6.77
C LEU A 513 1.92 -17.35 -7.84
N LYS A 514 2.44 -16.31 -8.50
CA LYS A 514 1.74 -15.52 -9.53
C LYS A 514 2.52 -15.50 -10.83
N LEU A 515 1.82 -15.50 -11.94
CA LEU A 515 2.37 -15.33 -13.28
C LEU A 515 1.68 -14.14 -13.95
N TYR A 516 2.45 -13.41 -14.73
CA TYR A 516 1.94 -12.33 -15.56
C TYR A 516 2.56 -12.40 -16.94
N ILE A 517 1.73 -12.33 -17.97
CA ILE A 517 2.15 -12.23 -19.36
C ILE A 517 1.38 -11.09 -20.01
N GLU A 518 2.08 -10.19 -20.67
CA GLU A 518 1.46 -9.11 -21.44
C GLU A 518 2.05 -9.09 -22.85
N TRP A 519 1.19 -8.96 -23.83
CA TRP A 519 1.54 -8.75 -25.22
C TRP A 519 1.00 -7.41 -25.71
N ASN A 520 1.89 -6.48 -25.97
CA ASN A 520 1.56 -5.18 -26.55
C ASN A 520 1.46 -5.34 -28.06
N TYR A 521 0.24 -5.62 -28.57
CA TYR A 521 -0.03 -5.79 -30.00
C TYR A 521 0.31 -4.51 -30.78
N ARG A 522 -0.07 -3.36 -30.22
CA ARG A 522 0.29 -2.01 -30.68
C ARG A 522 0.71 -1.16 -29.49
N SER A 523 1.18 0.04 -29.77
CA SER A 523 1.48 1.00 -28.71
C SER A 523 0.27 1.40 -27.86
N ASP A 524 -0.92 1.20 -28.39
CA ASP A 524 -2.19 1.60 -27.82
C ASP A 524 -3.06 0.43 -27.34
N VAL A 525 -2.76 -0.81 -27.78
CA VAL A 525 -3.52 -2.01 -27.43
C VAL A 525 -2.61 -3.13 -26.96
N GLY A 526 -2.87 -3.65 -25.78
CA GLY A 526 -2.19 -4.82 -25.21
C GLY A 526 -3.20 -5.85 -24.67
N PHE A 527 -2.77 -7.10 -24.65
CA PHE A 527 -3.49 -8.21 -24.02
C PHE A 527 -2.68 -8.71 -22.84
N TYR A 528 -3.32 -9.15 -21.79
CA TYR A 528 -2.64 -9.67 -20.62
C TYR A 528 -3.31 -10.95 -20.09
N LEU A 529 -2.50 -11.78 -19.47
CA LEU A 529 -2.88 -12.97 -18.74
C LEU A 529 -2.23 -12.92 -17.36
N GLU A 530 -3.03 -13.04 -16.31
CA GLU A 530 -2.57 -13.16 -14.93
C GLU A 530 -2.97 -14.53 -14.38
N GLY A 531 -2.02 -15.25 -13.78
CA GLY A 531 -2.26 -16.43 -12.97
C GLY A 531 -2.06 -16.10 -11.49
N ARG A 532 -2.89 -16.64 -10.61
CA ARG A 532 -2.87 -16.40 -9.16
C ARG A 532 -2.99 -17.72 -8.43
N ASN A 533 -2.30 -17.81 -7.28
CA ASN A 533 -2.25 -19.03 -6.46
C ASN A 533 -1.98 -20.29 -7.31
N LEU A 534 -0.94 -20.24 -8.16
CA LEU A 534 -0.61 -21.31 -9.10
C LEU A 534 -0.20 -22.62 -8.42
N LEU A 535 0.16 -22.56 -7.14
CA LEU A 535 0.45 -23.75 -6.33
C LEU A 535 -0.81 -24.38 -5.73
N ASN A 536 -1.98 -23.72 -5.90
CA ASN A 536 -3.27 -24.16 -5.35
C ASN A 536 -3.25 -24.37 -3.83
N GLU A 537 -2.48 -23.55 -3.13
CA GLU A 537 -2.42 -23.60 -1.67
C GLU A 537 -3.68 -23.04 -1.02
N GLU A 538 -4.00 -23.54 0.18
CA GLU A 538 -5.05 -22.97 1.02
C GLU A 538 -4.54 -21.69 1.69
N LEU A 539 -4.83 -20.57 1.08
CA LEU A 539 -4.42 -19.27 1.58
C LEU A 539 -5.49 -18.69 2.50
N TYR A 540 -5.14 -18.46 3.76
CA TYR A 540 -5.99 -17.78 4.74
C TYR A 540 -5.43 -16.37 5.02
N PRO A 541 -5.79 -15.36 4.23
CA PRO A 541 -5.38 -13.98 4.53
C PRO A 541 -5.91 -13.53 5.89
N ILE A 542 -7.08 -13.98 6.25
CA ILE A 542 -7.73 -13.82 7.55
C ILE A 542 -8.10 -15.22 8.07
N ALA A 543 -7.96 -15.46 9.37
CA ALA A 543 -8.31 -16.76 9.95
C ALA A 543 -9.73 -17.19 9.52
N TYR A 544 -9.92 -18.46 9.21
CA TYR A 544 -11.17 -19.05 8.70
C TYR A 544 -11.71 -18.51 7.36
N TYR A 545 -11.21 -17.38 6.84
CA TYR A 545 -11.57 -16.86 5.52
C TYR A 545 -10.55 -17.31 4.49
N ARG A 546 -10.83 -18.44 3.85
CA ARG A 546 -10.00 -19.00 2.80
C ARG A 546 -10.09 -18.16 1.53
N ASN A 547 -8.98 -17.98 0.85
CA ASN A 547 -8.96 -17.41 -0.50
C ASN A 547 -9.24 -18.49 -1.55
N TYR A 548 -9.55 -18.08 -2.78
CA TYR A 548 -9.69 -19.01 -3.89
C TYR A 548 -8.38 -19.78 -4.14
N GLY A 549 -8.52 -21.02 -4.63
CA GLY A 549 -7.42 -21.82 -5.16
C GLY A 549 -6.80 -21.21 -6.41
N ILE A 550 -6.33 -22.07 -7.30
CA ILE A 550 -5.75 -21.61 -8.57
C ILE A 550 -6.76 -20.80 -9.38
N GLY A 551 -6.31 -19.69 -9.92
CA GLY A 551 -7.14 -18.81 -10.74
C GLY A 551 -6.33 -17.99 -11.73
N GLY A 552 -7.01 -17.36 -12.66
CA GLY A 552 -6.37 -16.48 -13.62
C GLY A 552 -7.35 -15.53 -14.28
N VAL A 553 -6.81 -14.45 -14.81
CA VAL A 553 -7.56 -13.40 -15.52
C VAL A 553 -6.91 -13.17 -16.87
N PHE A 554 -7.72 -13.15 -17.91
CA PHE A 554 -7.34 -12.67 -19.24
C PHE A 554 -8.03 -11.35 -19.53
N GLY A 555 -7.33 -10.41 -20.14
CA GLY A 555 -7.90 -9.11 -20.41
C GLY A 555 -7.18 -8.30 -21.48
N VAL A 556 -7.72 -7.13 -21.73
CA VAL A 556 -7.23 -6.15 -22.70
C VAL A 556 -6.91 -4.84 -22.01
N LYS A 557 -5.89 -4.16 -22.53
CA LYS A 557 -5.50 -2.79 -22.16
C LYS A 557 -5.54 -1.93 -23.40
N VAL A 558 -6.18 -0.78 -23.31
CA VAL A 558 -6.26 0.20 -24.40
C VAL A 558 -5.86 1.57 -23.85
N GLN A 559 -5.03 2.30 -24.61
CA GLN A 559 -4.59 3.66 -24.28
C GLN A 559 -4.71 4.54 -25.52
N PHE A 560 -5.43 5.67 -25.45
CA PHE A 560 -5.63 6.55 -26.61
C PHE A 560 -5.80 8.02 -26.19
#